data_a9673da5e3d6e0e922acf8f10cf62be6
#
_entry.id   a9673da5e3d6e0e922acf8f10cf62be6
#
_cell.length_a   1.000
_cell.length_b   1.000
_cell.length_c   1.000
_cell.angle_alpha   90.00
_cell.angle_beta   90.00
_cell.angle_gamma   90.00
#
_symmetry.space_group_name_H-M   'P 1'
#
loop_
_entity.id
_entity.type
_entity.pdbx_description
1 polymer ?
#
loop_
_entity_poly.entity_id
_entity_poly.type
_entity_poly.pdbx_seq_one_letter_code
_entity_poly.pdbx_strand_id
1 'polypeptide(L)' 'MTPNDKIKALTAILGMSGKRAAEVIGMSHGAYRKRKCKTRSEVFTEENYLTLLKFTKSWKIE' A
#
# COMPACT_ATOMS: atom_id res chain seq x y z
N MET A 1 -7.40 -10.33 -8.44
CA MET A 1 -7.17 -9.51 -7.25
C MET A 1 -7.10 -8.04 -7.60
N THR A 2 -7.76 -7.22 -6.82
CA THR A 2 -7.71 -5.79 -7.03
C THR A 2 -6.43 -5.23 -6.41
N PRO A 3 -6.00 -4.03 -6.82
CA PRO A 3 -4.83 -3.41 -6.19
C PRO A 3 -5.00 -3.28 -4.68
N ASN A 4 -6.22 -3.04 -4.21
CA ASN A 4 -6.49 -2.98 -2.77
C ASN A 4 -6.13 -4.28 -2.09
N ASP A 5 -6.56 -5.39 -2.67
CA ASP A 5 -6.30 -6.70 -2.10
C ASP A 5 -4.80 -7.00 -2.10
N LYS A 6 -4.13 -6.63 -3.19
CA LYS A 6 -2.69 -6.86 -3.31
C LYS A 6 -1.92 -6.09 -2.23
N ILE A 7 -2.29 -4.83 -2.03
CA ILE A 7 -1.62 -3.99 -1.06
C ILE A 7 -1.88 -4.50 0.36
N LYS A 8 -3.11 -4.90 0.65
CA LYS A 8 -3.42 -5.44 1.96
C LYS A 8 -2.63 -6.71 2.25
N ALA A 9 -2.55 -7.59 1.26
CA ALA A 9 -1.81 -8.82 1.43
C ALA A 9 -0.32 -8.54 1.62
N LEU A 10 0.22 -7.63 0.84
CA LEU A 10 1.64 -7.32 0.92
C LEU A 10 2.01 -6.70 2.26
N THR A 11 1.21 -5.76 2.74
CA THR A 11 1.50 -5.14 4.03
C THR A 11 1.37 -6.13 5.17
N ALA A 12 0.44 -7.07 5.04
CA ALA A 12 0.29 -8.10 6.06
C ALA A 12 1.52 -9.00 6.11
N ILE A 13 2.01 -9.39 4.94
CA ILE A 13 3.20 -10.24 4.86
C ILE A 13 4.43 -9.55 5.45
N LEU A 14 4.55 -8.24 5.19
CA LEU A 14 5.69 -7.47 5.68
C LEU A 14 5.54 -7.05 7.13
N GLY A 15 4.36 -7.19 7.69
CA GLY A 15 4.11 -6.70 9.04
C GLY A 15 4.14 -5.19 9.10
N MET A 16 3.81 -4.54 8.00
CA MET A 16 3.91 -3.10 7.89
C MET A 16 2.62 -2.43 8.35
N SER A 17 2.76 -1.36 9.15
CA SER A 17 1.58 -0.63 9.60
C SER A 17 1.03 0.22 8.45
N GLY A 18 -0.24 0.62 8.58
CA GLY A 18 -0.85 1.46 7.57
C GLY A 18 -0.15 2.79 7.43
N LYS A 19 0.30 3.34 8.56
CA LYS A 19 1.01 4.61 8.53
C LYS A 19 2.31 4.49 7.74
N ARG A 20 3.04 3.41 7.97
CA ARG A 20 4.30 3.20 7.27
C ARG A 20 4.06 2.97 5.78
N ALA A 21 3.05 2.16 5.46
CA ALA A 21 2.72 1.89 4.07
C ALA A 21 2.34 3.18 3.34
N ALA A 22 1.60 4.05 3.99
CA ALA A 22 1.23 5.33 3.40
C ALA A 22 2.47 6.15 3.07
N GLU A 23 3.43 6.17 3.97
CA GLU A 23 4.68 6.91 3.74
C GLU A 23 5.43 6.36 2.54
N VAL A 24 5.50 5.06 2.44
CA VAL A 24 6.21 4.41 1.34
C VAL A 24 5.54 4.73 0.01
N ILE A 25 4.22 4.70 -0.01
CA ILE A 25 3.49 4.96 -1.24
C ILE A 25 3.49 6.45 -1.58
N GLY A 26 3.67 7.30 -0.58
CA GLY A 26 3.74 8.73 -0.81
C GLY A 26 2.43 9.45 -0.63
N MET A 27 1.58 8.97 0.27
CA MET A 27 0.31 9.62 0.55
C MET A 27 0.14 9.77 2.06
N SER A 28 -0.80 10.63 2.46
CA SER A 28 -1.06 10.83 3.87
C SER A 28 -1.74 9.58 4.44
N HIS A 29 -1.63 9.41 5.76
CA HIS A 29 -2.27 8.28 6.41
C HIS A 29 -3.80 8.33 6.25
N GLY A 30 -4.36 9.54 6.25
CA GLY A 30 -5.79 9.69 6.04
C GLY A 30 -6.22 9.21 4.66
N ALA A 31 -5.45 9.59 3.63
CA ALA A 31 -5.74 9.15 2.28
C ALA A 31 -5.59 7.63 2.17
N TYR A 32 -4.57 7.09 2.82
CA TYR A 32 -4.35 5.65 2.80
C TYR A 32 -5.55 4.90 3.39
N ARG A 33 -6.04 5.39 4.52
CA ARG A 33 -7.19 4.75 5.18
C ARG A 33 -8.43 4.79 4.31
N LYS A 34 -8.68 5.92 3.65
CA LYS A 34 -9.83 6.04 2.78
C LYS A 34 -9.75 5.05 1.63
N ARG A 35 -8.59 4.93 1.02
CA ARG A 35 -8.41 4.01 -0.09
C ARG A 35 -8.50 2.56 0.38
N LYS A 36 -7.98 2.27 1.55
CA LYS A 36 -8.03 0.92 2.10
C LYS A 36 -9.47 0.49 2.35
N CYS A 37 -10.31 1.42 2.77
CA CYS A 37 -11.71 1.12 3.05
C CYS A 37 -12.58 1.14 1.80
N LYS A 38 -12.00 1.44 0.66
CA LYS A 38 -12.72 1.49 -0.61
C LYS A 38 -13.89 2.47 -0.56
N THR A 39 -13.66 3.62 0.03
CA THR A 39 -14.71 4.62 0.16
C THR A 39 -14.89 5.35 -1.16
N ARG A 40 -16.08 5.21 -1.74
CA ARG A 40 -16.43 5.86 -3.00
C ARG A 40 -15.42 5.48 -4.08
N SER A 41 -14.87 6.48 -4.77
CA SER A 41 -13.92 6.24 -5.84
C SER A 41 -12.48 6.24 -5.37
N GLU A 42 -12.26 6.44 -4.08
CA GLU A 42 -10.88 6.51 -3.58
C GLU A 42 -10.39 5.11 -3.25
N VAL A 43 -9.71 4.51 -4.21
CA VAL A 43 -9.16 3.18 -4.05
C VAL A 43 -7.71 3.21 -4.52
N PHE A 44 -6.95 2.21 -4.10
CA PHE A 44 -5.57 2.10 -4.54
C PHE A 44 -5.52 1.80 -6.03
N THR A 45 -4.46 2.29 -6.67
CA THR A 45 -4.23 2.02 -8.08
C THR A 45 -3.10 1.01 -8.20
N GLU A 46 -2.97 0.47 -9.42
CA GLU A 46 -1.88 -0.46 -9.69
C GLU A 46 -0.53 0.21 -9.44
N GLU A 47 -0.44 1.50 -9.73
CA GLU A 47 0.79 2.24 -9.52
C GLU A 47 1.16 2.29 -8.04
N ASN A 48 0.17 2.44 -7.18
CA ASN A 48 0.42 2.43 -5.73
C ASN A 48 1.02 1.10 -5.32
N TYR A 49 0.46 0.01 -5.83
CA TYR A 49 0.97 -1.31 -5.53
C TYR A 49 2.39 -1.49 -6.03
N LEU A 50 2.67 -1.03 -7.23
CA LEU A 50 4.01 -1.16 -7.78
C LEU A 50 5.04 -0.38 -6.98
N THR A 51 4.66 0.79 -6.49
CA THR A 51 5.55 1.59 -5.66
C THR A 51 5.91 0.84 -4.37
N LEU A 52 4.90 0.23 -3.75
CA LEU A 52 5.13 -0.53 -2.54
C LEU A 52 5.97 -1.76 -2.83
N LEU A 53 5.71 -2.41 -3.95
CA LEU A 53 6.44 -3.60 -4.34
C LEU A 53 7.92 -3.29 -4.58
N LYS A 54 8.21 -2.15 -5.20
CA LYS A 54 9.58 -1.74 -5.43
C LYS A 54 10.31 -1.53 -4.11
N PHE A 55 9.64 -0.90 -3.17
CA PHE A 55 10.22 -0.69 -1.85
C PHE A 55 10.54 -2.03 -1.20
N THR A 56 9.62 -2.97 -1.34
CA THR A 56 9.79 -4.30 -0.75
C THR A 56 11.00 -5.01 -1.33
N LYS A 57 11.13 -4.96 -2.64
CA LYS A 57 12.26 -5.61 -3.29
C LYS A 57 13.58 -5.02 -2.85
N SER A 58 13.63 -3.70 -2.79
CA SER A 58 14.84 -3.02 -2.37
C SER A 58 15.18 -3.38 -0.93
N TRP A 59 14.15 -3.48 -0.10
CA TRP A 59 14.35 -3.79 1.30
C TRP A 59 14.84 -5.20 1.53
N LYS A 60 14.42 -6.11 0.68
CA LYS A 60 14.80 -7.51 0.85
C LYS A 60 16.19 -7.85 0.36
N ILE A 61 16.76 -6.99 -0.40
CA ILE A 61 18.06 -7.26 -0.95
C ILE A 61 19.15 -7.29 0.07
N GLU A 62 18.97 -6.64 1.22
CA GLU A 62 19.97 -6.65 2.19
C GLU A 62 20.14 -7.88 2.96
#